data_82948d593a11bdba69ab2ea5b2a295a9
#
_entry.id   82948d593a11bdba69ab2ea5b2a295a9
#
_cell.length_a   1.000
_cell.length_b   1.000
_cell.length_c   1.000
_cell.angle_alpha   90.00
_cell.angle_beta   90.00
_cell.angle_gamma   90.00
#
_symmetry.space_group_name_H-M   'P 1'
#
loop_
_entity.id
_entity.type
_entity.pdbx_description
1 polymer ?
#
loop_
_entity_poly.entity_id
_entity_poly.type
_entity_poly.pdbx_seq_one_letter_code
_entity_poly.pdbx_strand_id
1 'polypeptide(L)'
;MNRSVRKGRIAAVSATAAMLGLVGACGTDEAGGEGGGGQQGGGKNIADPVTVTYDGGMYVLDGNTLEVQADVELDGFNRLNPAGDDRHVVVSTSEGFQLFDAVAGEMTDVAFPGAEPGHVVRHAGRTVLFTDGTGEVRSFDPHDLGDGMPETEEYTTEHPHHGVAVELENGGVVVTLGDEEERNGIAVLDENREEVTRNEDCPEVHGESAAQGEAIAVGCEDGVLIYKDGEITKVDSPTEYGRIGNQSGSPESPIILGDYKQDEDAELERPTEVALVDTEKKKLERVKLPASYTFRSLARGPEGEALVLGTDGKIHVIDETSGELTDSIDVIGEWSEPMEWQEPRPAIFVRGSTAYVSDPGEKQLHAVDLESGEVTGTADLDQAPNELSGTLHEH
;
A
#
# COMPACT_ATOMS: atom_id res chain seq x y z
N MET A 1 10.45 -43.86 35.71
CA MET A 1 9.28 -44.11 36.58
C MET A 1 8.02 -43.80 35.80
N ASN A 2 7.25 -44.85 35.61
CA ASN A 2 5.97 -44.92 34.91
C ASN A 2 4.86 -44.09 35.56
N ARG A 3 3.95 -43.58 34.74
CA ARG A 3 2.47 -43.60 34.89
C ARG A 3 1.87 -42.51 33.99
N SER A 4 0.92 -42.69 33.21
CA SER A 4 -0.10 -43.68 32.84
C SER A 4 -1.20 -42.91 32.10
N VAL A 5 -1.54 -43.42 30.97
CA VAL A 5 -2.61 -43.03 30.04
C VAL A 5 -3.98 -43.06 30.72
N ARG A 6 -4.88 -42.16 30.44
CA ARG A 6 -6.33 -42.38 30.47
C ARG A 6 -7.01 -41.86 29.20
N LYS A 7 -7.44 -42.85 28.42
CA LYS A 7 -8.44 -42.70 27.35
C LYS A 7 -9.83 -42.63 27.98
N GLY A 8 -10.65 -41.73 27.57
CA GLY A 8 -12.09 -41.69 27.85
C GLY A 8 -12.89 -41.72 26.57
N ARG A 9 -13.73 -42.71 26.46
CA ARG A 9 -14.56 -43.06 25.28
C ARG A 9 -15.93 -42.36 25.35
N ILE A 10 -16.40 -41.81 24.26
CA ILE A 10 -17.61 -42.03 23.45
C ILE A 10 -18.97 -42.05 24.13
N ALA A 11 -19.92 -41.28 23.63
CA ALA A 11 -21.27 -41.77 23.33
C ALA A 11 -21.90 -40.90 22.22
N ALA A 12 -22.17 -41.54 21.09
CA ALA A 12 -23.04 -41.08 20.05
C ALA A 12 -24.49 -41.33 20.45
N VAL A 13 -25.38 -40.39 20.19
CA VAL A 13 -26.82 -40.65 20.20
C VAL A 13 -27.41 -40.10 18.89
N SER A 14 -27.81 -41.06 18.07
CA SER A 14 -28.65 -40.85 16.90
C SER A 14 -30.11 -40.79 17.33
N ALA A 15 -30.92 -39.87 16.81
CA ALA A 15 -32.36 -39.96 16.85
C ALA A 15 -32.93 -39.49 15.50
N THR A 16 -33.47 -40.48 14.82
CA THR A 16 -34.29 -40.42 13.61
C THR A 16 -35.76 -40.29 13.94
N ALA A 17 -36.54 -39.48 13.23
CA ALA A 17 -37.97 -39.67 12.93
C ALA A 17 -38.41 -38.56 11.98
N ALA A 18 -38.72 -38.73 10.76
CA ALA A 18 -39.79 -39.41 10.01
C ALA A 18 -41.12 -38.63 10.02
N MET A 19 -41.37 -38.07 8.85
CA MET A 19 -42.53 -38.04 7.93
C MET A 19 -43.96 -37.74 8.45
N LEU A 20 -44.66 -36.96 7.66
CA LEU A 20 -45.91 -37.09 6.88
C LEU A 20 -46.47 -35.68 6.67
N GLY A 21 -46.73 -35.09 5.54
CA GLY A 21 -47.46 -35.53 4.37
C GLY A 21 -48.94 -35.15 4.48
N LEU A 22 -49.42 -34.13 3.71
CA LEU A 22 -50.77 -34.19 3.13
C LEU A 22 -51.02 -33.03 2.13
N VAL A 23 -51.60 -33.45 1.06
CA VAL A 23 -52.04 -32.83 -0.19
C VAL A 23 -53.41 -32.16 -0.02
N GLY A 24 -53.66 -31.11 -0.81
CA GLY A 24 -55.00 -30.55 -1.08
C GLY A 24 -54.88 -29.25 -1.85
N ALA A 25 -55.03 -29.20 -3.02
CA ALA A 25 -56.01 -29.23 -4.10
C ALA A 25 -56.65 -27.86 -4.36
N CYS A 26 -56.34 -27.39 -5.59
CA CYS A 26 -57.12 -26.58 -6.55
C CYS A 26 -58.10 -25.49 -6.10
N GLY A 27 -57.85 -24.31 -6.68
CA GLY A 27 -58.87 -23.26 -6.91
C GLY A 27 -58.31 -22.24 -7.90
N THR A 28 -58.90 -22.27 -9.11
CA THR A 28 -58.73 -21.30 -10.19
C THR A 28 -59.43 -20.00 -9.87
N ASP A 29 -58.83 -18.82 -10.19
CA ASP A 29 -59.35 -17.83 -11.12
C ASP A 29 -58.52 -16.52 -11.14
N GLU A 30 -58.17 -16.18 -12.35
CA GLU A 30 -58.02 -14.91 -13.07
C GLU A 30 -57.45 -13.63 -12.45
N ALA A 31 -56.44 -13.15 -13.18
CA ALA A 31 -56.19 -11.81 -13.69
C ALA A 31 -55.84 -10.67 -12.71
N GLY A 32 -54.62 -10.25 -12.78
CA GLY A 32 -54.10 -8.97 -12.28
C GLY A 32 -52.60 -8.92 -12.45
N GLY A 33 -52.13 -8.51 -13.65
CA GLY A 33 -50.70 -8.30 -13.88
C GLY A 33 -50.21 -7.10 -13.08
N GLU A 34 -49.26 -7.35 -12.19
CA GLU A 34 -48.29 -6.35 -11.77
C GLU A 34 -46.95 -7.01 -11.81
N GLY A 35 -46.06 -6.42 -12.64
CA GLY A 35 -44.74 -6.89 -12.86
C GLY A 35 -43.95 -6.92 -11.55
N GLY A 36 -43.59 -8.11 -11.14
CA GLY A 36 -42.50 -8.33 -10.20
C GLY A 36 -41.21 -7.86 -10.89
N GLY A 37 -40.88 -6.62 -10.68
CA GLY A 37 -39.51 -6.14 -10.92
C GLY A 37 -38.63 -6.99 -10.04
N GLY A 38 -37.88 -7.90 -10.65
CA GLY A 38 -36.66 -8.39 -10.03
C GLY A 38 -35.83 -7.16 -9.69
N GLN A 39 -35.59 -6.90 -8.42
CA GLN A 39 -34.47 -6.09 -8.01
C GLN A 39 -33.24 -6.82 -8.56
N GLN A 40 -32.80 -6.39 -9.73
CA GLN A 40 -31.37 -6.44 -10.07
C GLN A 40 -30.74 -5.66 -8.92
N GLY A 41 -29.93 -6.33 -8.11
CA GLY A 41 -29.04 -5.69 -7.16
C GLY A 41 -28.21 -4.71 -7.98
N GLY A 42 -28.56 -3.43 -7.93
CA GLY A 42 -27.68 -2.37 -8.39
C GLY A 42 -26.46 -2.46 -7.47
N GLY A 43 -25.35 -2.94 -8.01
CA GLY A 43 -24.06 -2.91 -7.33
C GLY A 43 -23.82 -1.50 -6.84
N LYS A 44 -23.22 -1.34 -5.69
CA LYS A 44 -22.72 -0.04 -5.21
C LYS A 44 -21.80 0.53 -6.27
N ASN A 45 -21.81 1.81 -6.44
CA ASN A 45 -20.88 2.54 -7.30
C ASN A 45 -20.32 3.66 -6.44
N ILE A 46 -19.34 3.30 -5.59
CA ILE A 46 -18.69 4.21 -4.66
C ILE A 46 -17.80 5.14 -5.48
N ALA A 47 -18.02 6.44 -5.32
CA ALA A 47 -17.26 7.44 -6.06
C ALA A 47 -15.90 7.65 -5.38
N ASP A 48 -14.85 7.66 -6.19
CA ASP A 48 -13.48 7.94 -5.73
C ASP A 48 -13.14 7.21 -4.42
N PRO A 49 -13.25 5.87 -4.37
CA PRO A 49 -13.20 5.15 -3.10
C PRO A 49 -11.88 5.33 -2.36
N VAL A 50 -12.00 5.51 -1.05
CA VAL A 50 -10.90 5.48 -0.09
C VAL A 50 -11.11 4.29 0.83
N THR A 51 -10.07 3.49 1.02
CA THR A 51 -10.09 2.26 1.81
C THR A 51 -9.26 2.43 3.07
N VAL A 52 -9.79 1.98 4.20
CA VAL A 52 -9.16 2.13 5.52
C VAL A 52 -9.31 0.84 6.30
N THR A 53 -8.21 0.15 6.63
CA THR A 53 -8.30 -1.04 7.49
C THR A 53 -8.46 -0.63 8.96
N TYR A 54 -9.03 -1.55 9.73
CA TYR A 54 -9.09 -1.53 11.19
C TYR A 54 -8.92 -2.96 11.72
N ASP A 55 -8.81 -3.15 13.01
CA ASP A 55 -8.70 -4.48 13.62
C ASP A 55 -10.00 -5.29 13.41
N GLY A 56 -9.98 -6.24 12.46
CA GLY A 56 -11.10 -7.10 12.07
C GLY A 56 -11.84 -6.69 10.81
N GLY A 57 -11.40 -5.64 10.08
CA GLY A 57 -12.09 -5.25 8.85
C GLY A 57 -11.48 -4.10 8.07
N MET A 58 -12.25 -3.64 7.09
CA MET A 58 -11.92 -2.55 6.21
C MET A 58 -13.16 -1.73 5.87
N TYR A 59 -13.09 -0.42 6.07
CA TYR A 59 -14.07 0.54 5.56
C TYR A 59 -13.75 0.94 4.13
N VAL A 60 -14.81 1.17 3.35
CA VAL A 60 -14.73 1.85 2.05
C VAL A 60 -15.59 3.10 2.14
N LEU A 61 -14.95 4.24 1.95
CA LEU A 61 -15.62 5.53 1.99
C LEU A 61 -15.71 6.11 0.57
N ASP A 62 -16.78 6.85 0.33
CA ASP A 62 -16.86 7.76 -0.81
C ASP A 62 -15.84 8.89 -0.59
N GLY A 63 -14.88 9.05 -1.51
CA GLY A 63 -13.78 9.99 -1.33
C GLY A 63 -14.19 11.46 -1.36
N ASN A 64 -15.37 11.77 -1.93
CA ASN A 64 -15.86 13.14 -2.02
C ASN A 64 -16.66 13.55 -0.77
N THR A 65 -17.40 12.61 -0.18
CA THR A 65 -18.30 12.89 0.95
C THR A 65 -17.77 12.35 2.28
N LEU A 66 -16.80 11.45 2.23
CA LEU A 66 -16.28 10.65 3.35
C LEU A 66 -17.34 9.79 4.06
N GLU A 67 -18.51 9.57 3.44
CA GLU A 67 -19.50 8.63 3.97
C GLU A 67 -19.01 7.18 3.82
N VAL A 68 -19.07 6.40 4.91
CA VAL A 68 -18.81 4.95 4.86
C VAL A 68 -19.84 4.26 4.02
N GLN A 69 -19.44 3.68 2.91
CA GLN A 69 -20.30 3.01 1.93
C GLN A 69 -20.27 1.49 2.08
N ALA A 70 -19.15 0.93 2.53
CA ALA A 70 -19.02 -0.49 2.83
C ALA A 70 -18.17 -0.71 4.09
N ASP A 71 -18.47 -1.81 4.77
CA ASP A 71 -17.75 -2.33 5.92
C ASP A 71 -17.55 -3.84 5.65
N VAL A 72 -16.29 -4.25 5.50
CA VAL A 72 -15.91 -5.59 5.04
C VAL A 72 -15.13 -6.28 6.14
N GLU A 73 -15.58 -7.44 6.58
CA GLU A 73 -14.82 -8.26 7.54
C GLU A 73 -13.51 -8.75 6.90
N LEU A 74 -12.40 -8.53 7.60
CA LEU A 74 -11.06 -8.89 7.13
C LEU A 74 -10.18 -9.19 8.35
N ASP A 75 -9.87 -10.47 8.55
CA ASP A 75 -9.09 -10.91 9.71
C ASP A 75 -7.60 -10.57 9.58
N GLY A 76 -6.98 -10.28 10.70
CA GLY A 76 -5.54 -10.06 10.82
C GLY A 76 -5.07 -8.67 10.40
N PHE A 77 -3.75 -8.51 10.34
CA PHE A 77 -3.13 -7.29 9.82
C PHE A 77 -3.02 -7.40 8.29
N ASN A 78 -3.55 -6.42 7.59
CA ASN A 78 -3.58 -6.38 6.13
C ASN A 78 -3.06 -5.04 5.64
N ARG A 79 -2.26 -5.04 4.57
CA ARG A 79 -1.79 -3.81 3.93
C ARG A 79 -2.62 -3.50 2.69
N LEU A 80 -2.73 -2.23 2.38
CA LEU A 80 -3.51 -1.73 1.25
C LEU A 80 -2.60 -0.99 0.26
N ASN A 81 -2.73 -1.32 -1.03
CA ASN A 81 -2.06 -0.60 -2.11
C ASN A 81 -3.03 -0.38 -3.27
N PRO A 82 -3.00 0.76 -3.96
CA PRO A 82 -3.75 0.90 -5.20
C PRO A 82 -3.35 -0.18 -6.19
N ALA A 83 -4.30 -0.76 -6.91
CA ALA A 83 -4.01 -1.79 -7.90
C ALA A 83 -3.45 -1.25 -9.22
N GLY A 84 -3.57 0.05 -9.47
CA GLY A 84 -3.06 0.70 -10.67
C GLY A 84 -4.14 1.14 -11.66
N ASP A 85 -5.39 0.76 -11.43
CA ASP A 85 -6.56 1.25 -12.14
C ASP A 85 -7.41 2.19 -11.24
N ASP A 86 -8.53 2.68 -11.77
CA ASP A 86 -9.46 3.57 -11.06
C ASP A 86 -10.49 2.81 -10.20
N ARG A 87 -10.37 1.48 -10.08
CA ARG A 87 -11.38 0.62 -9.48
C ARG A 87 -10.89 -0.25 -8.32
N HIS A 88 -9.67 -0.78 -8.41
CA HIS A 88 -9.24 -1.85 -7.53
C HIS A 88 -8.15 -1.42 -6.55
N VAL A 89 -8.11 -2.14 -5.42
CA VAL A 89 -7.07 -2.07 -4.38
C VAL A 89 -6.53 -3.48 -4.17
N VAL A 90 -5.22 -3.61 -4.07
CA VAL A 90 -4.55 -4.85 -3.65
C VAL A 90 -4.51 -4.90 -2.14
N VAL A 91 -5.04 -5.96 -1.56
CA VAL A 91 -5.00 -6.26 -0.13
C VAL A 91 -3.96 -7.35 0.10
N SER A 92 -2.87 -7.02 0.80
CA SER A 92 -1.88 -8.01 1.24
C SER A 92 -2.38 -8.66 2.52
N THR A 93 -2.63 -9.96 2.46
CA THR A 93 -3.12 -10.79 3.58
C THR A 93 -2.08 -11.82 3.99
N SER A 94 -2.31 -12.60 5.03
CA SER A 94 -1.40 -13.71 5.40
C SER A 94 -1.33 -14.84 4.36
N GLU A 95 -2.24 -14.87 3.37
CA GLU A 95 -2.32 -15.92 2.35
C GLU A 95 -1.78 -15.47 0.98
N GLY A 96 -1.43 -14.18 0.84
CA GLY A 96 -0.95 -13.57 -0.40
C GLY A 96 -1.67 -12.27 -0.71
N PHE A 97 -1.65 -11.89 -1.97
CA PHE A 97 -2.33 -10.69 -2.44
C PHE A 97 -3.73 -11.03 -2.94
N GLN A 98 -4.70 -10.24 -2.53
CA GLN A 98 -6.10 -10.38 -2.90
C GLN A 98 -6.60 -9.07 -3.53
N LEU A 99 -7.40 -9.17 -4.58
CA LEU A 99 -7.95 -7.99 -5.23
C LEU A 99 -9.29 -7.61 -4.61
N PHE A 100 -9.43 -6.34 -4.31
CA PHE A 100 -10.65 -5.73 -3.79
C PHE A 100 -11.21 -4.75 -4.82
N ASP A 101 -12.48 -4.91 -5.19
CA ASP A 101 -13.20 -3.94 -6.01
C ASP A 101 -13.72 -2.82 -5.09
N ALA A 102 -12.98 -1.73 -5.02
CA ALA A 102 -13.28 -0.61 -4.14
C ALA A 102 -14.53 0.17 -4.60
N VAL A 103 -14.82 0.18 -5.90
CA VAL A 103 -16.01 0.81 -6.45
C VAL A 103 -17.28 0.01 -6.10
N ALA A 104 -17.23 -1.33 -6.14
CA ALA A 104 -18.32 -2.18 -5.70
C ALA A 104 -18.37 -2.35 -4.18
N GLY A 105 -17.26 -2.15 -3.48
CA GLY A 105 -17.12 -2.34 -2.04
C GLY A 105 -17.10 -3.81 -1.62
N GLU A 106 -16.47 -4.68 -2.41
CA GLU A 106 -16.44 -6.13 -2.16
C GLU A 106 -15.14 -6.79 -2.63
N MET A 107 -14.76 -7.90 -1.97
CA MET A 107 -13.65 -8.74 -2.41
C MET A 107 -13.98 -9.41 -3.75
N THR A 108 -13.00 -9.54 -4.61
CA THR A 108 -13.13 -10.28 -5.87
C THR A 108 -12.66 -11.73 -5.72
N ASP A 109 -12.87 -12.54 -6.76
CA ASP A 109 -12.32 -13.90 -6.85
C ASP A 109 -10.84 -13.91 -7.32
N VAL A 110 -10.25 -12.75 -7.61
CA VAL A 110 -8.84 -12.63 -8.06
C VAL A 110 -7.92 -12.61 -6.85
N ALA A 111 -7.03 -13.58 -6.78
CA ALA A 111 -6.02 -13.69 -5.73
C ALA A 111 -4.72 -14.27 -6.27
N PHE A 112 -3.60 -13.78 -5.75
CA PHE A 112 -2.25 -14.26 -6.01
C PHE A 112 -1.70 -14.89 -4.71
N PRO A 113 -1.89 -16.21 -4.52
CA PRO A 113 -1.43 -16.88 -3.31
C PRO A 113 0.09 -16.86 -3.19
N GLY A 114 0.59 -16.66 -1.99
CA GLY A 114 2.01 -16.63 -1.69
C GLY A 114 2.27 -16.38 -0.22
N ALA A 115 3.32 -17.00 0.31
CA ALA A 115 3.73 -16.76 1.70
C ALA A 115 4.44 -15.42 1.81
N GLU A 116 4.14 -14.67 2.88
CA GLU A 116 4.79 -13.41 3.18
C GLU A 116 4.72 -12.42 2.00
N PRO A 117 3.50 -11.94 1.61
CA PRO A 117 3.38 -10.96 0.54
C PRO A 117 4.09 -9.67 0.92
N GLY A 118 5.01 -9.24 0.07
CA GLY A 118 5.84 -8.06 0.27
C GLY A 118 5.27 -6.81 -0.41
N HIS A 119 6.00 -6.28 -1.37
CA HIS A 119 5.67 -5.02 -2.02
C HIS A 119 4.68 -5.15 -3.18
N VAL A 120 3.87 -4.12 -3.36
CA VAL A 120 3.02 -3.87 -4.53
C VAL A 120 3.50 -2.57 -5.16
N VAL A 121 4.08 -2.65 -6.34
CA VAL A 121 4.70 -1.53 -7.02
C VAL A 121 3.97 -1.23 -8.32
N ARG A 122 3.75 0.04 -8.60
CA ARG A 122 3.11 0.51 -9.83
C ARG A 122 4.04 1.43 -10.58
N HIS A 123 4.34 1.09 -11.82
CA HIS A 123 5.14 1.92 -12.70
C HIS A 123 4.87 1.52 -14.16
N ALA A 124 5.04 2.46 -15.09
CA ALA A 124 4.91 2.23 -16.53
C ALA A 124 3.61 1.51 -16.97
N GLY A 125 2.48 1.81 -16.30
CA GLY A 125 1.19 1.16 -16.58
C GLY A 125 1.11 -0.30 -16.15
N ARG A 126 2.05 -0.77 -15.33
CA ARG A 126 2.11 -2.13 -14.80
C ARG A 126 2.00 -2.14 -13.28
N THR A 127 1.48 -3.23 -12.76
CA THR A 127 1.50 -3.52 -11.32
C THR A 127 2.32 -4.77 -11.08
N VAL A 128 3.27 -4.65 -10.16
CA VAL A 128 4.22 -5.70 -9.80
C VAL A 128 3.99 -6.12 -8.35
N LEU A 129 3.82 -7.41 -8.13
CA LEU A 129 3.73 -8.04 -6.82
C LEU A 129 5.03 -8.77 -6.52
N PHE A 130 5.63 -8.50 -5.38
CA PHE A 130 6.80 -9.23 -4.88
C PHE A 130 6.39 -10.09 -3.68
N THR A 131 6.63 -11.40 -3.76
CA THR A 131 6.31 -12.35 -2.68
C THR A 131 7.60 -12.73 -1.94
N ASP A 132 7.79 -12.18 -0.75
CA ASP A 132 9.04 -12.31 0.03
C ASP A 132 9.39 -13.77 0.34
N GLY A 133 8.41 -14.56 0.79
CA GLY A 133 8.62 -15.96 1.19
C GLY A 133 9.01 -16.90 0.04
N THR A 134 8.89 -16.47 -1.22
CA THR A 134 9.26 -17.29 -2.39
C THR A 134 10.22 -16.60 -3.35
N GLY A 135 10.38 -15.29 -3.24
CA GLY A 135 11.12 -14.48 -4.22
C GLY A 135 10.41 -14.35 -5.57
N GLU A 136 9.12 -14.70 -5.62
CA GLU A 136 8.32 -14.63 -6.85
C GLU A 136 7.89 -13.20 -7.14
N VAL A 137 8.12 -12.77 -8.36
CA VAL A 137 7.71 -11.47 -8.92
C VAL A 137 6.67 -11.74 -9.99
N ARG A 138 5.50 -11.11 -9.87
CA ARG A 138 4.43 -11.15 -10.87
C ARG A 138 4.09 -9.75 -11.32
N SER A 139 4.08 -9.53 -12.62
CA SER A 139 3.68 -8.27 -13.23
C SER A 139 2.47 -8.46 -14.13
N PHE A 140 1.55 -7.50 -14.13
CA PHE A 140 0.35 -7.51 -14.95
C PHE A 140 -0.10 -6.10 -15.33
N ASP A 141 -0.94 -6.01 -16.36
CA ASP A 141 -1.66 -4.79 -16.71
C ASP A 141 -2.88 -4.64 -15.78
N PRO A 142 -2.96 -3.59 -14.96
CA PRO A 142 -4.07 -3.40 -14.05
C PRO A 142 -5.43 -3.18 -14.76
N HIS A 143 -5.44 -2.77 -16.04
CA HIS A 143 -6.68 -2.61 -16.80
C HIS A 143 -7.37 -3.93 -17.13
N ASP A 144 -6.64 -5.04 -17.08
CA ASP A 144 -7.21 -6.38 -17.29
C ASP A 144 -7.93 -6.93 -16.06
N LEU A 145 -7.80 -6.29 -14.89
CA LEU A 145 -8.40 -6.75 -13.63
C LEU A 145 -9.94 -6.81 -13.66
N GLY A 146 -10.58 -5.95 -14.45
CA GLY A 146 -12.03 -5.94 -14.62
C GLY A 146 -12.61 -7.20 -15.27
N ASP A 147 -11.81 -7.95 -16.01
CA ASP A 147 -12.18 -9.19 -16.70
C ASP A 147 -11.86 -10.47 -15.88
N GLY A 148 -11.31 -10.33 -14.68
CA GLY A 148 -10.92 -11.42 -13.78
C GLY A 148 -9.41 -11.52 -13.58
N MET A 149 -8.85 -12.75 -13.50
CA MET A 149 -7.42 -12.95 -13.34
C MET A 149 -6.68 -12.46 -14.59
N PRO A 150 -5.79 -11.45 -14.46
CA PRO A 150 -5.03 -10.91 -15.59
C PRO A 150 -3.97 -11.90 -16.09
N GLU A 151 -3.49 -11.72 -17.31
CA GLU A 151 -2.26 -12.37 -17.75
C GLU A 151 -1.08 -11.80 -16.97
N THR A 152 -0.21 -12.70 -16.45
CA THR A 152 0.95 -12.31 -15.65
C THR A 152 2.26 -12.66 -16.35
N GLU A 153 3.23 -11.78 -16.23
CA GLU A 153 4.63 -12.09 -16.46
C GLU A 153 5.29 -12.43 -15.14
N GLU A 154 6.06 -13.52 -15.11
CA GLU A 154 6.62 -14.06 -13.86
C GLU A 154 8.15 -14.12 -13.94
N TYR A 155 8.77 -13.83 -12.80
CA TYR A 155 10.19 -13.99 -12.55
C TYR A 155 10.36 -14.51 -11.12
N THR A 156 11.43 -15.24 -10.84
CA THR A 156 11.77 -15.64 -9.47
C THR A 156 13.21 -15.26 -9.20
N THR A 157 13.44 -14.55 -8.10
CA THR A 157 14.79 -14.19 -7.64
C THR A 157 15.62 -15.42 -7.29
N GLU A 158 16.93 -15.29 -7.25
CA GLU A 158 17.83 -16.41 -6.95
C GLU A 158 17.56 -16.98 -5.54
N HIS A 159 17.23 -16.11 -4.59
CA HIS A 159 16.85 -16.45 -3.22
C HIS A 159 15.64 -15.64 -2.77
N PRO A 160 14.75 -16.25 -1.95
CA PRO A 160 13.68 -15.51 -1.26
C PRO A 160 14.28 -14.45 -0.33
N HIS A 161 13.69 -13.27 -0.31
CA HIS A 161 14.06 -12.17 0.58
C HIS A 161 12.94 -11.13 0.63
N HIS A 162 12.98 -10.25 1.60
CA HIS A 162 12.12 -9.08 1.61
C HIS A 162 12.60 -8.08 0.55
N GLY A 163 11.89 -8.04 -0.57
CA GLY A 163 12.36 -7.36 -1.77
C GLY A 163 11.31 -6.55 -2.51
N VAL A 164 11.78 -5.85 -3.53
CA VAL A 164 10.95 -5.07 -4.44
C VAL A 164 11.33 -5.34 -5.89
N ALA A 165 10.36 -5.15 -6.79
CA ALA A 165 10.61 -5.16 -8.22
C ALA A 165 9.80 -4.04 -8.89
N VAL A 166 10.40 -3.37 -9.88
CA VAL A 166 9.80 -2.29 -10.65
C VAL A 166 9.91 -2.63 -12.13
N GLU A 167 8.78 -2.75 -12.82
CA GLU A 167 8.79 -2.93 -14.27
C GLU A 167 9.02 -1.57 -14.96
N LEU A 168 9.82 -1.60 -16.01
CA LEU A 168 10.22 -0.44 -16.81
C LEU A 168 9.36 -0.34 -18.08
N GLU A 169 9.29 0.87 -18.67
CA GLU A 169 8.54 1.10 -19.92
C GLU A 169 8.97 0.19 -21.08
N ASN A 170 10.23 -0.26 -21.08
CA ASN A 170 10.78 -1.16 -22.11
C ASN A 170 10.54 -2.65 -21.80
N GLY A 171 9.77 -2.99 -20.76
CA GLY A 171 9.50 -4.36 -20.34
C GLY A 171 10.62 -4.99 -19.50
N GLY A 172 11.71 -4.26 -19.22
CA GLY A 172 12.74 -4.68 -18.27
C GLY A 172 12.26 -4.57 -16.83
N VAL A 173 13.03 -5.09 -15.87
CA VAL A 173 12.70 -5.06 -14.44
C VAL A 173 13.90 -4.65 -13.62
N VAL A 174 13.75 -3.67 -12.74
CA VAL A 174 14.67 -3.43 -11.63
C VAL A 174 14.22 -4.31 -10.47
N VAL A 175 15.10 -5.14 -9.93
CA VAL A 175 14.77 -6.07 -8.85
C VAL A 175 15.86 -6.04 -7.78
N THR A 176 15.48 -6.13 -6.51
CA THR A 176 16.41 -6.22 -5.39
C THR A 176 17.15 -7.55 -5.37
N LEU A 177 18.37 -7.52 -4.83
CA LEU A 177 19.25 -8.66 -4.59
C LEU A 177 19.33 -8.91 -3.08
N GLY A 178 19.22 -10.17 -2.69
CA GLY A 178 19.33 -10.55 -1.28
C GLY A 178 19.00 -12.01 -1.05
N ASP A 179 19.07 -12.40 0.20
CA ASP A 179 18.64 -13.69 0.73
C ASP A 179 18.01 -13.49 2.14
N GLU A 180 17.89 -14.56 2.93
CA GLU A 180 17.33 -14.51 4.29
C GLU A 180 18.25 -13.77 5.30
N GLU A 181 19.54 -13.62 4.99
CA GLU A 181 20.55 -13.06 5.90
C GLU A 181 20.89 -11.61 5.57
N GLU A 182 21.00 -11.27 4.27
CA GLU A 182 21.40 -9.94 3.82
C GLU A 182 20.71 -9.52 2.51
N ARG A 183 20.52 -8.23 2.35
CA ARG A 183 20.01 -7.59 1.13
C ARG A 183 21.01 -6.51 0.72
N ASN A 184 21.54 -6.58 -0.48
CA ASN A 184 22.76 -5.85 -0.78
C ASN A 184 22.76 -5.08 -2.11
N GLY A 185 21.66 -4.98 -2.81
CA GLY A 185 21.66 -4.20 -4.05
C GLY A 185 20.49 -4.47 -4.98
N ILE A 186 20.68 -4.11 -6.24
CA ILE A 186 19.70 -4.31 -7.31
C ILE A 186 20.36 -4.89 -8.57
N ALA A 187 19.58 -5.67 -9.31
CA ALA A 187 19.85 -6.01 -10.70
C ALA A 187 18.80 -5.38 -11.63
N VAL A 188 19.19 -5.16 -12.86
CA VAL A 188 18.30 -4.77 -13.95
C VAL A 188 18.26 -5.91 -14.96
N LEU A 189 17.06 -6.37 -15.25
CA LEU A 189 16.79 -7.44 -16.21
C LEU A 189 16.17 -6.83 -17.47
N ASP A 190 16.44 -7.44 -18.62
CA ASP A 190 15.77 -7.08 -19.88
C ASP A 190 14.36 -7.70 -19.98
N GLU A 191 13.68 -7.48 -21.09
CA GLU A 191 12.35 -8.03 -21.39
C GLU A 191 12.30 -9.57 -21.41
N ASN A 192 13.45 -10.24 -21.57
CA ASN A 192 13.57 -11.70 -21.53
C ASN A 192 13.98 -12.21 -20.13
N ARG A 193 14.05 -11.29 -19.14
CA ARG A 193 14.52 -11.57 -17.78
C ARG A 193 16.01 -11.99 -17.73
N GLU A 194 16.80 -11.60 -18.73
CA GLU A 194 18.26 -11.73 -18.70
C GLU A 194 18.90 -10.52 -18.03
N GLU A 195 19.84 -10.75 -17.12
CA GLU A 195 20.52 -9.65 -16.40
C GLU A 195 21.37 -8.78 -17.34
N VAL A 196 21.10 -7.47 -17.29
CA VAL A 196 21.82 -6.45 -18.07
C VAL A 196 22.93 -5.81 -17.24
N THR A 197 22.62 -5.47 -16.00
CA THR A 197 23.54 -4.80 -15.06
C THR A 197 23.11 -5.02 -13.62
N ARG A 198 24.04 -4.90 -12.68
CA ARG A 198 23.76 -4.91 -11.23
C ARG A 198 24.66 -3.97 -10.47
N ASN A 199 24.25 -3.63 -9.26
CA ASN A 199 25.07 -2.95 -8.28
C ASN A 199 24.73 -3.51 -6.89
N GLU A 200 25.73 -4.03 -6.20
CA GLU A 200 25.64 -4.66 -4.88
C GLU A 200 26.14 -3.74 -3.74
N ASP A 201 26.31 -2.46 -4.01
CA ASP A 201 26.72 -1.45 -3.03
C ASP A 201 25.51 -0.73 -2.42
N CYS A 202 24.64 -1.50 -1.75
CA CYS A 202 23.43 -1.00 -1.11
C CYS A 202 23.04 -1.91 0.06
N PRO A 203 23.74 -1.81 1.20
CA PRO A 203 23.43 -2.64 2.36
C PRO A 203 22.00 -2.42 2.81
N GLU A 204 21.33 -3.52 3.19
CA GLU A 204 19.95 -3.55 3.64
C GLU A 204 18.97 -2.83 2.69
N VAL A 205 19.14 -3.07 1.37
CA VAL A 205 18.26 -2.48 0.34
C VAL A 205 16.79 -2.66 0.70
N HIS A 206 16.03 -1.55 0.64
CA HIS A 206 14.62 -1.54 1.04
C HIS A 206 13.86 -0.38 0.42
N GLY A 207 12.64 -0.67 -0.02
CA GLY A 207 11.75 0.31 -0.61
C GLY A 207 12.20 0.78 -2.00
N GLU A 208 11.31 1.39 -2.69
CA GLU A 208 11.52 1.91 -4.04
C GLU A 208 10.67 3.15 -4.28
N SER A 209 11.04 3.91 -5.27
CA SER A 209 10.16 4.91 -5.87
C SER A 209 10.62 5.31 -7.25
N ALA A 210 9.65 5.62 -8.11
CA ALA A 210 9.90 6.18 -9.43
C ALA A 210 9.73 7.70 -9.42
N ALA A 211 10.59 8.40 -10.15
CA ALA A 211 10.53 9.83 -10.36
C ALA A 211 10.47 10.15 -11.86
N GLN A 212 10.34 11.45 -12.18
CA GLN A 212 10.27 11.94 -13.55
C GLN A 212 11.40 11.37 -14.44
N GLY A 213 11.03 10.93 -15.64
CA GLY A 213 11.96 10.38 -16.64
C GLY A 213 12.45 8.98 -16.29
N GLU A 214 11.58 8.16 -15.68
CA GLU A 214 11.83 6.76 -15.34
C GLU A 214 13.09 6.56 -14.47
N ALA A 215 13.32 7.47 -13.53
CA ALA A 215 14.39 7.32 -12.55
C ALA A 215 13.86 6.48 -11.38
N ILE A 216 14.39 5.27 -11.20
CA ILE A 216 14.02 4.37 -10.10
C ILE A 216 15.07 4.49 -9.00
N ALA A 217 14.65 4.88 -7.80
CA ALA A 217 15.52 4.86 -6.63
C ALA A 217 15.13 3.74 -5.67
N VAL A 218 16.13 3.11 -5.08
CA VAL A 218 15.97 2.16 -3.97
C VAL A 218 16.86 2.58 -2.82
N GLY A 219 16.33 2.47 -1.60
CA GLY A 219 17.04 2.92 -0.40
C GLY A 219 18.05 1.91 0.13
N CYS A 220 19.09 2.42 0.79
CA CYS A 220 20.15 1.67 1.44
C CYS A 220 20.33 2.19 2.87
N GLU A 221 21.15 1.54 3.69
CA GLU A 221 21.56 2.06 5.01
C GLU A 221 22.52 3.25 4.91
N ASP A 222 23.17 3.42 3.78
CA ASP A 222 24.23 4.40 3.55
C ASP A 222 23.95 5.32 2.35
N GLY A 223 22.68 5.43 1.93
CA GLY A 223 22.26 6.28 0.81
C GLY A 223 21.20 5.64 -0.08
N VAL A 224 21.34 5.77 -1.40
CA VAL A 224 20.42 5.21 -2.39
C VAL A 224 21.13 4.72 -3.63
N LEU A 225 20.59 3.72 -4.31
CA LEU A 225 20.90 3.42 -5.70
C LEU A 225 19.83 4.05 -6.61
N ILE A 226 20.25 4.66 -7.70
CA ILE A 226 19.39 5.24 -8.73
C ILE A 226 19.66 4.52 -10.04
N TYR A 227 18.67 3.87 -10.60
CA TYR A 227 18.67 3.41 -11.98
C TYR A 227 18.03 4.46 -12.88
N LYS A 228 18.74 4.88 -13.90
CA LYS A 228 18.24 5.79 -14.95
C LYS A 228 19.03 5.59 -16.24
N ASP A 229 18.35 5.59 -17.37
CA ASP A 229 18.96 5.52 -18.72
C ASP A 229 19.95 4.34 -18.88
N GLY A 230 19.68 3.18 -18.24
CA GLY A 230 20.52 1.98 -18.33
C GLY A 230 21.71 1.95 -17.37
N GLU A 231 21.88 2.92 -16.50
CA GLU A 231 22.97 3.03 -15.53
C GLU A 231 22.45 2.97 -14.08
N ILE A 232 23.14 2.22 -13.22
CA ILE A 232 22.89 2.25 -11.76
C ILE A 232 23.97 3.11 -11.11
N THR A 233 23.55 4.15 -10.39
CA THR A 233 24.43 5.07 -9.70
C THR A 233 24.18 5.03 -8.20
N LYS A 234 25.23 4.90 -7.38
CA LYS A 234 25.17 5.11 -5.93
C LYS A 234 25.19 6.59 -5.62
N VAL A 235 24.33 7.02 -4.73
CA VAL A 235 24.37 8.33 -4.08
C VAL A 235 24.53 8.10 -2.59
N ASP A 236 25.72 8.39 -2.09
CA ASP A 236 26.06 8.16 -0.69
C ASP A 236 25.31 9.12 0.24
N SER A 237 24.95 8.60 1.41
CA SER A 237 24.46 9.42 2.51
C SER A 237 25.58 10.35 3.02
N PRO A 238 25.24 11.58 3.47
CA PRO A 238 26.22 12.46 4.10
C PRO A 238 26.67 11.99 5.50
N THR A 239 26.07 10.93 6.04
CA THR A 239 26.45 10.29 7.31
C THR A 239 26.79 8.83 7.07
N GLU A 240 27.65 8.21 7.92
CA GLU A 240 28.07 6.82 7.80
C GLU A 240 26.86 5.87 7.81
N TYR A 241 25.94 6.05 8.77
CA TYR A 241 24.58 5.50 8.73
C TYR A 241 23.62 6.63 8.34
N GLY A 242 22.85 6.41 7.32
CA GLY A 242 21.88 7.35 6.78
C GLY A 242 20.85 6.59 5.97
N ARG A 243 20.11 5.72 6.68
CA ARG A 243 19.18 4.78 6.10
C ARG A 243 17.97 5.48 5.49
N ILE A 244 17.72 5.12 4.25
CA ILE A 244 16.50 5.45 3.53
C ILE A 244 15.75 4.13 3.28
N GLY A 245 14.61 3.94 3.92
CA GLY A 245 13.82 2.70 3.84
C GLY A 245 12.45 2.89 3.22
N ASN A 246 11.95 4.14 3.18
CA ASN A 246 10.66 4.47 2.58
C ASN A 246 10.81 5.70 1.70
N GLN A 247 10.28 5.63 0.49
CA GLN A 247 10.38 6.68 -0.49
C GLN A 247 9.02 7.04 -1.08
N SER A 248 8.90 8.26 -1.56
CA SER A 248 7.75 8.75 -2.32
C SER A 248 8.25 9.59 -3.50
N GLY A 249 7.98 9.13 -4.70
CA GLY A 249 8.30 9.81 -5.95
C GLY A 249 7.08 10.47 -6.58
N SER A 250 7.33 11.22 -7.64
CA SER A 250 6.29 11.85 -8.46
C SER A 250 6.74 11.89 -9.92
N PRO A 251 5.85 11.64 -10.89
CA PRO A 251 6.16 11.83 -12.30
C PRO A 251 6.41 13.31 -12.66
N GLU A 252 5.96 14.23 -11.80
CA GLU A 252 6.11 15.68 -12.01
C GLU A 252 7.48 16.23 -11.57
N SER A 253 8.25 15.43 -10.78
CA SER A 253 9.51 15.90 -10.19
C SER A 253 10.63 14.88 -10.34
N PRO A 254 11.86 15.28 -10.65
CA PRO A 254 13.04 14.39 -10.60
C PRO A 254 13.52 14.12 -9.17
N ILE A 255 12.89 14.74 -8.17
CA ILE A 255 13.25 14.60 -6.76
C ILE A 255 12.43 13.50 -6.11
N ILE A 256 13.08 12.61 -5.38
CA ILE A 256 12.43 11.60 -4.53
C ILE A 256 12.53 12.05 -3.07
N LEU A 257 11.39 12.01 -2.37
CA LEU A 257 11.31 12.16 -0.93
C LEU A 257 11.60 10.83 -0.27
N GLY A 258 12.59 10.78 0.62
CA GLY A 258 12.91 9.59 1.43
C GLY A 258 12.82 9.88 2.92
N ASP A 259 12.53 8.86 3.73
CA ASP A 259 12.83 8.94 5.16
C ASP A 259 14.34 9.05 5.38
N TYR A 260 14.75 9.46 6.57
CA TYR A 260 16.18 9.56 6.86
C TYR A 260 16.45 9.21 8.32
N LYS A 261 17.03 8.03 8.55
CA LYS A 261 17.39 7.52 9.87
C LYS A 261 18.90 7.59 10.08
N GLN A 262 19.32 7.93 11.31
CA GLN A 262 20.71 8.21 11.64
C GLN A 262 21.21 7.42 12.86
N ASP A 263 20.35 6.66 13.52
CA ASP A 263 20.69 5.88 14.73
C ASP A 263 20.44 4.39 14.47
N GLU A 264 21.48 3.66 14.09
CA GLU A 264 21.45 2.22 13.82
C GLU A 264 21.05 1.40 15.06
N ASP A 265 21.41 1.88 16.26
CA ASP A 265 21.18 1.20 17.53
C ASP A 265 19.78 1.49 18.12
N ALA A 266 18.99 2.38 17.53
CA ALA A 266 17.68 2.73 18.03
C ALA A 266 16.66 1.58 17.83
N GLU A 267 16.02 1.12 18.90
CA GLU A 267 14.90 0.18 18.80
C GLU A 267 13.74 0.78 17.96
N LEU A 268 13.48 2.06 18.13
CA LEU A 268 12.57 2.85 17.31
C LEU A 268 13.11 4.27 17.18
N GLU A 269 13.72 4.58 16.05
CA GLU A 269 14.10 5.96 15.76
C GLU A 269 12.86 6.75 15.31
N ARG A 270 12.72 7.95 15.87
CA ARG A 270 11.72 8.95 15.48
C ARG A 270 12.42 10.06 14.70
N PRO A 271 12.65 9.90 13.40
CA PRO A 271 13.44 10.84 12.61
C PRO A 271 12.75 12.21 12.53
N THR A 272 13.56 13.25 12.50
CA THR A 272 13.13 14.65 12.31
C THR A 272 13.77 15.29 11.09
N GLU A 273 14.38 14.49 10.23
CA GLU A 273 14.93 14.91 8.94
C GLU A 273 14.41 13.95 7.86
N VAL A 274 14.19 14.48 6.67
CA VAL A 274 13.92 13.72 5.44
C VAL A 274 15.03 13.90 4.44
N ALA A 275 15.16 12.97 3.49
CA ALA A 275 16.05 13.07 2.36
C ALA A 275 15.30 13.55 1.13
N LEU A 276 15.85 14.52 0.41
CA LEU A 276 15.50 14.87 -0.95
C LEU A 276 16.60 14.36 -1.88
N VAL A 277 16.25 13.40 -2.73
CA VAL A 277 17.19 12.75 -3.65
C VAL A 277 16.95 13.25 -5.06
N ASP A 278 17.85 14.09 -5.56
CA ASP A 278 17.83 14.59 -6.94
C ASP A 278 18.40 13.51 -7.87
N THR A 279 17.55 12.88 -8.66
CA THR A 279 17.92 11.79 -9.55
C THR A 279 18.70 12.27 -10.78
N GLU A 280 18.59 13.54 -11.16
CA GLU A 280 19.34 14.12 -12.27
C GLU A 280 20.73 14.58 -11.83
N LYS A 281 20.81 15.30 -10.69
CA LYS A 281 22.08 15.80 -10.14
C LYS A 281 22.84 14.72 -9.36
N LYS A 282 22.19 13.57 -9.10
CA LYS A 282 22.74 12.47 -8.29
C LYS A 282 23.20 12.97 -6.92
N LYS A 283 22.32 13.66 -6.22
CA LYS A 283 22.62 14.33 -4.96
C LYS A 283 21.52 14.07 -3.94
N LEU A 284 21.93 13.86 -2.69
CA LEU A 284 21.06 13.76 -1.53
C LEU A 284 21.20 15.00 -0.65
N GLU A 285 20.10 15.64 -0.34
CA GLU A 285 20.00 16.75 0.60
C GLU A 285 19.07 16.37 1.75
N ARG A 286 19.42 16.81 2.97
CA ARG A 286 18.60 16.57 4.16
C ARG A 286 17.80 17.83 4.49
N VAL A 287 16.52 17.63 4.79
CA VAL A 287 15.63 18.70 5.23
C VAL A 287 15.17 18.41 6.64
N LYS A 288 15.37 19.38 7.53
CA LYS A 288 14.96 19.28 8.93
C LYS A 288 13.49 19.67 9.09
N LEU A 289 12.74 18.82 9.79
CA LEU A 289 11.34 19.02 10.14
C LEU A 289 11.17 19.52 11.58
N PRO A 290 10.07 20.22 11.88
CA PRO A 290 9.75 20.66 13.25
C PRO A 290 9.30 19.52 14.17
N ALA A 291 8.83 18.39 13.62
CA ALA A 291 8.35 17.21 14.31
C ALA A 291 8.94 15.92 13.74
N SER A 292 8.82 14.82 14.45
CA SER A 292 9.11 13.50 13.92
C SER A 292 7.97 13.00 13.03
N TYR A 293 8.20 11.89 12.33
CA TYR A 293 7.23 11.27 11.41
C TYR A 293 7.46 9.75 11.36
N THR A 294 6.61 9.02 10.65
CA THR A 294 6.72 7.56 10.49
C THR A 294 6.80 7.16 9.01
N PHE A 295 6.96 5.87 8.74
CA PHE A 295 6.99 5.33 7.40
C PHE A 295 5.66 5.52 6.61
N ARG A 296 4.54 5.85 7.28
CA ARG A 296 3.24 6.14 6.65
C ARG A 296 2.98 7.64 6.45
N SER A 297 4.01 8.44 6.68
CA SER A 297 3.89 9.91 6.70
C SER A 297 4.27 10.58 5.39
N LEU A 298 4.90 9.85 4.45
CA LEU A 298 5.47 10.44 3.24
C LEU A 298 4.47 10.38 2.08
N ALA A 299 4.28 11.50 1.41
CA ALA A 299 3.47 11.61 0.20
C ALA A 299 4.00 12.70 -0.75
N ARG A 300 3.38 12.83 -1.91
CA ARG A 300 3.69 13.89 -2.88
C ARG A 300 2.43 14.68 -3.19
N GLY A 301 2.58 15.96 -3.32
CA GLY A 301 1.55 16.87 -3.79
C GLY A 301 1.37 16.82 -5.32
N PRO A 302 0.33 17.50 -5.84
CA PRO A 302 -0.05 17.43 -7.26
C PRO A 302 0.99 18.03 -8.21
N GLU A 303 1.80 18.99 -7.76
CA GLU A 303 2.88 19.61 -8.55
C GLU A 303 4.26 19.02 -8.22
N GLY A 304 4.29 17.93 -7.41
CA GLY A 304 5.51 17.23 -7.02
C GLY A 304 6.09 17.67 -5.68
N GLU A 305 5.39 18.50 -4.91
CA GLU A 305 5.82 18.91 -3.57
C GLU A 305 6.03 17.70 -2.66
N ALA A 306 7.02 17.78 -1.79
CA ALA A 306 7.22 16.76 -0.77
C ALA A 306 6.33 17.04 0.44
N LEU A 307 5.49 16.06 0.81
CA LEU A 307 4.54 16.15 1.91
C LEU A 307 4.92 15.19 3.04
N VAL A 308 4.94 15.70 4.27
CA VAL A 308 5.25 14.89 5.45
C VAL A 308 4.24 15.13 6.57
N LEU A 309 3.51 14.09 6.95
CA LEU A 309 2.62 14.12 8.12
C LEU A 309 3.43 13.98 9.40
N GLY A 310 3.61 15.09 10.11
CA GLY A 310 4.36 15.13 11.36
C GLY A 310 3.59 14.58 12.57
N THR A 311 4.32 14.19 13.62
CA THR A 311 3.73 13.81 14.92
C THR A 311 3.10 15.00 15.64
N ASP A 312 3.31 16.23 15.20
CA ASP A 312 2.59 17.42 15.62
C ASP A 312 1.21 17.58 14.97
N GLY A 313 0.81 16.59 14.15
CA GLY A 313 -0.50 16.52 13.51
C GLY A 313 -0.66 17.40 12.28
N LYS A 314 0.44 17.87 11.71
CA LYS A 314 0.45 18.75 10.53
C LYS A 314 0.99 18.03 9.30
N ILE A 315 0.49 18.41 8.13
CA ILE A 315 1.15 18.11 6.86
C ILE A 315 2.16 19.24 6.62
N HIS A 316 3.44 18.91 6.65
CA HIS A 316 4.53 19.81 6.27
C HIS A 316 4.73 19.74 4.75
N VAL A 317 4.63 20.90 4.10
CA VAL A 317 4.83 21.04 2.66
C VAL A 317 6.24 21.58 2.40
N ILE A 318 7.03 20.84 1.65
CA ILE A 318 8.41 21.18 1.31
C ILE A 318 8.49 21.38 -0.19
N ASP A 319 9.00 22.54 -0.61
CA ASP A 319 9.47 22.74 -1.98
C ASP A 319 10.65 21.80 -2.23
N GLU A 320 10.43 20.77 -3.06
CA GLU A 320 11.38 19.69 -3.24
C GLU A 320 12.67 20.11 -3.94
N THR A 321 12.65 21.22 -4.65
CA THR A 321 13.83 21.75 -5.37
C THR A 321 14.75 22.54 -4.45
N SER A 322 14.20 23.35 -3.55
CA SER A 322 14.95 24.20 -2.62
C SER A 322 15.16 23.56 -1.25
N GLY A 323 14.32 22.58 -0.88
CA GLY A 323 14.26 22.02 0.46
C GLY A 323 13.67 22.96 1.50
N GLU A 324 13.03 24.07 1.10
CA GLU A 324 12.38 24.99 2.02
C GLU A 324 11.00 24.47 2.47
N LEU A 325 10.73 24.54 3.76
CA LEU A 325 9.39 24.33 4.30
C LEU A 325 8.50 25.52 3.93
N THR A 326 7.58 25.31 3.01
CA THR A 326 6.73 26.39 2.44
C THR A 326 5.42 26.56 3.19
N ASP A 327 4.87 25.46 3.76
CA ASP A 327 3.63 25.49 4.54
C ASP A 327 3.60 24.39 5.59
N SER A 328 2.64 24.49 6.53
CA SER A 328 2.34 23.49 7.56
C SER A 328 0.84 23.52 7.85
N ILE A 329 0.12 22.55 7.29
CA ILE A 329 -1.35 22.46 7.34
C ILE A 329 -1.75 21.71 8.62
N ASP A 330 -2.53 22.33 9.49
CA ASP A 330 -3.07 21.70 10.70
C ASP A 330 -4.19 20.72 10.32
N VAL A 331 -4.07 19.43 10.68
CA VAL A 331 -5.06 18.39 10.32
C VAL A 331 -5.60 17.63 11.52
N ILE A 332 -4.73 17.06 12.33
CA ILE A 332 -5.09 16.23 13.49
C ILE A 332 -4.40 16.74 14.78
N GLY A 333 -4.69 16.12 15.89
CA GLY A 333 -3.98 16.41 17.14
C GLY A 333 -2.54 15.88 17.14
N GLU A 334 -1.71 16.38 18.09
CA GLU A 334 -0.38 15.82 18.35
C GLU A 334 -0.49 14.34 18.76
N TRP A 335 0.39 13.49 18.25
CA TRP A 335 0.37 12.06 18.47
C TRP A 335 1.77 11.48 18.68
N SER A 336 1.84 10.22 19.11
CA SER A 336 3.11 9.52 19.31
C SER A 336 3.11 8.21 18.53
N GLU A 337 4.23 7.92 17.87
CA GLU A 337 4.43 6.66 17.16
C GLU A 337 4.41 5.48 18.15
N PRO A 338 3.56 4.44 17.90
CA PRO A 338 3.57 3.21 18.68
C PRO A 338 4.84 2.40 18.44
N MET A 339 5.21 1.55 19.40
CA MET A 339 6.41 0.70 19.31
C MET A 339 6.25 -0.41 18.27
N GLU A 340 5.08 -1.03 18.21
CA GLU A 340 4.82 -2.11 17.26
C GLU A 340 4.42 -1.55 15.90
N TRP A 341 5.11 -1.94 14.86
CA TRP A 341 4.93 -1.37 13.52
C TRP A 341 3.53 -1.66 12.92
N GLN A 342 2.85 -2.70 13.36
CA GLN A 342 1.49 -3.05 12.94
C GLN A 342 0.40 -2.28 13.68
N GLU A 343 0.73 -1.64 14.80
CA GLU A 343 -0.26 -0.86 15.55
C GLU A 343 -0.75 0.36 14.75
N PRO A 344 -2.03 0.74 14.92
CA PRO A 344 -2.60 1.92 14.27
C PRO A 344 -1.81 3.19 14.52
N ARG A 345 -1.51 3.90 13.45
CA ARG A 345 -0.87 5.23 13.46
C ARG A 345 -1.44 6.09 12.35
N PRO A 346 -1.38 7.41 12.45
CA PRO A 346 -1.76 8.29 11.37
C PRO A 346 -1.01 7.98 10.08
N ALA A 347 -1.76 7.98 8.98
CA ALA A 347 -1.26 7.75 7.64
C ALA A 347 -1.79 8.84 6.70
N ILE A 348 -1.05 9.14 5.64
CA ILE A 348 -1.43 10.06 4.59
C ILE A 348 -1.54 9.31 3.26
N PHE A 349 -2.61 9.56 2.51
CA PHE A 349 -2.81 9.13 1.13
C PHE A 349 -3.24 10.33 0.30
N VAL A 350 -2.62 10.54 -0.86
CA VAL A 350 -2.91 11.68 -1.73
C VAL A 350 -3.46 11.19 -3.06
N ARG A 351 -4.54 11.84 -3.51
CA ARG A 351 -5.10 11.66 -4.84
C ARG A 351 -5.48 13.02 -5.42
N GLY A 352 -4.85 13.39 -6.53
CA GLY A 352 -4.96 14.74 -7.10
C GLY A 352 -4.54 15.80 -6.08
N SER A 353 -5.38 16.80 -5.84
CA SER A 353 -5.14 17.87 -4.84
C SER A 353 -5.70 17.54 -3.44
N THR A 354 -6.21 16.34 -3.22
CA THR A 354 -6.77 15.95 -1.91
C THR A 354 -5.84 15.00 -1.17
N ALA A 355 -5.45 15.38 0.05
CA ALA A 355 -4.81 14.49 0.99
C ALA A 355 -5.86 13.91 1.97
N TYR A 356 -5.86 12.60 2.11
CA TYR A 356 -6.62 11.90 3.15
C TYR A 356 -5.68 11.57 4.29
N VAL A 357 -6.10 11.89 5.52
CA VAL A 357 -5.30 11.67 6.73
C VAL A 357 -6.13 10.89 7.74
N SER A 358 -5.62 9.73 8.18
CA SER A 358 -6.25 8.95 9.24
C SER A 358 -5.83 9.43 10.62
N ASP A 359 -6.78 9.48 11.55
CA ASP A 359 -6.55 9.73 12.98
C ASP A 359 -7.06 8.54 13.81
N PRO A 360 -6.19 7.59 14.15
CA PRO A 360 -6.58 6.47 15.01
C PRO A 360 -6.97 6.87 16.43
N GLY A 361 -6.43 7.98 16.93
CA GLY A 361 -6.70 8.48 18.29
C GLY A 361 -8.13 8.93 18.46
N GLU A 362 -8.64 9.68 17.51
CA GLU A 362 -10.02 10.18 17.50
C GLU A 362 -10.96 9.29 16.66
N LYS A 363 -10.42 8.24 16.01
CA LYS A 363 -11.15 7.36 15.09
C LYS A 363 -11.78 8.14 13.94
N GLN A 364 -10.98 8.92 13.26
CA GLN A 364 -11.43 9.80 12.18
C GLN A 364 -10.62 9.61 10.90
N LEU A 365 -11.24 9.99 9.78
CA LEU A 365 -10.59 10.23 8.51
C LEU A 365 -10.88 11.66 8.07
N HIS A 366 -9.84 12.38 7.69
CA HIS A 366 -9.93 13.77 7.22
C HIS A 366 -9.59 13.85 5.75
N ALA A 367 -10.29 14.72 5.02
CA ALA A 367 -9.91 15.16 3.67
C ALA A 367 -9.40 16.60 3.75
N VAL A 368 -8.25 16.84 3.14
CA VAL A 368 -7.57 18.13 3.14
C VAL A 368 -7.36 18.56 1.69
N ASP A 369 -7.80 19.74 1.34
CA ASP A 369 -7.47 20.38 0.06
C ASP A 369 -6.07 20.99 0.16
N LEU A 370 -5.14 20.47 -0.63
CA LEU A 370 -3.72 20.86 -0.59
C LEU A 370 -3.46 22.26 -1.16
N GLU A 371 -4.36 22.78 -2.02
CA GLU A 371 -4.20 24.14 -2.58
C GLU A 371 -4.59 25.22 -1.57
N SER A 372 -5.68 25.01 -0.83
CA SER A 372 -6.14 25.96 0.19
C SER A 372 -5.56 25.71 1.57
N GLY A 373 -5.05 24.51 1.84
CA GLY A 373 -4.63 24.08 3.17
C GLY A 373 -5.79 23.87 4.15
N GLU A 374 -7.03 23.71 3.67
CA GLU A 374 -8.21 23.55 4.52
C GLU A 374 -8.64 22.10 4.66
N VAL A 375 -9.04 21.67 5.87
CA VAL A 375 -9.76 20.42 6.08
C VAL A 375 -11.17 20.58 5.53
N THR A 376 -11.46 19.91 4.42
CA THR A 376 -12.73 20.00 3.69
C THR A 376 -13.77 19.00 4.15
N GLY A 377 -13.37 17.92 4.82
CA GLY A 377 -14.25 16.88 5.33
C GLY A 377 -13.64 16.12 6.50
N THR A 378 -14.51 15.58 7.34
CA THR A 378 -14.13 14.67 8.43
C THR A 378 -15.21 13.60 8.56
N ALA A 379 -14.79 12.34 8.61
CA ALA A 379 -15.64 11.19 8.92
C ALA A 379 -15.30 10.63 10.29
N ASP A 380 -16.31 10.40 11.13
CA ASP A 380 -16.18 9.60 12.34
C ASP A 380 -16.29 8.11 11.97
N LEU A 381 -15.36 7.30 12.48
CA LEU A 381 -15.31 5.86 12.29
C LEU A 381 -15.62 5.11 13.59
N ASP A 382 -16.26 3.95 13.50
CA ASP A 382 -16.53 3.16 14.70
C ASP A 382 -15.26 2.49 15.28
N GLN A 383 -14.28 2.20 14.41
CA GLN A 383 -13.00 1.58 14.78
C GLN A 383 -11.82 2.50 14.45
N ALA A 384 -10.69 2.28 15.15
CA ALA A 384 -9.46 3.02 14.89
C ALA A 384 -8.89 2.64 13.50
N PRO A 385 -8.71 3.61 12.58
CA PRO A 385 -8.11 3.36 11.27
C PRO A 385 -6.65 2.94 11.41
N ASN A 386 -6.17 2.07 10.48
CA ASN A 386 -4.79 1.61 10.44
C ASN A 386 -4.13 1.89 9.09
N GLU A 387 -4.25 0.98 8.10
CA GLU A 387 -3.76 1.24 6.75
C GLU A 387 -4.76 2.13 5.99
N LEU A 388 -4.24 2.99 5.12
CA LEU A 388 -5.00 3.94 4.34
C LEU A 388 -4.54 3.89 2.89
N SER A 389 -5.48 3.72 1.97
CA SER A 389 -5.23 3.70 0.52
C SER A 389 -6.51 4.06 -0.25
N GLY A 390 -6.50 3.88 -1.54
CA GLY A 390 -7.65 4.10 -2.41
C GLY A 390 -7.32 3.77 -3.85
N THR A 391 -8.26 3.99 -4.75
CA THR A 391 -8.01 3.95 -6.18
C THR A 391 -7.28 5.21 -6.64
N LEU A 392 -6.63 5.14 -7.78
CA LEU A 392 -5.98 6.30 -8.41
C LEU A 392 -6.75 6.68 -9.66
N HIS A 393 -6.71 7.98 -10.00
CA HIS A 393 -7.17 8.42 -11.31
C HIS A 393 -6.08 8.08 -12.34
N GLU A 394 -6.48 7.62 -13.50
CA GLU A 394 -5.59 7.54 -14.66
C GLU A 394 -5.12 8.95 -15.04
N HIS A 395 -3.85 9.11 -15.29
CA HIS A 395 -3.25 10.34 -15.81
C HIS A 395 -2.86 10.18 -17.27
#